data_c76ae19c4c4914e154d1a2fd81ebb9f6
#
_entry.id   c76ae19c4c4914e154d1a2fd81ebb9f6
#
_cell.length_a   1.000
_cell.length_b   1.000
_cell.length_c   1.000
_cell.angle_alpha   90.00
_cell.angle_beta   90.00
_cell.angle_gamma   90.00
#
_symmetry.space_group_name_H-M   'P 1'
#
loop_
_entity.id
_entity.type
_entity.pdbx_description
1 polymer ?
#
loop_
_entity_poly.entity_id
_entity_poly.type
_entity_poly.pdbx_seq_one_letter_code
_entity_poly.pdbx_strand_id
1 'polypeptide(L)'
;GYHIFFRLEYAPDLPHILRIMHERCWLGGLGYLMLSKSGSILERSPIDLVVSGAERLIFEAPPKIILPLKRVRPSDWINSGKSLGSLPCVDAEEVEKLKHAARTEIKPAAAKATKQYTETQVERIQAQTKVSKTAARRIFKQRMSGKEFSDDDVLETSRGTFEGIG
;
A
#
# COMPACT_ATOMS: atom_id res chain seq x y z
N GLY A 1 -15.73 -8.71 -4.44
CA GLY A 1 -15.08 -8.09 -5.58
C GLY A 1 -15.29 -8.90 -6.85
N TYR A 2 -15.07 -8.29 -7.99
CA TYR A 2 -15.11 -8.95 -9.28
C TYR A 2 -13.69 -8.96 -9.86
N HIS A 3 -13.28 -10.06 -10.46
CA HIS A 3 -12.10 -10.13 -11.30
C HIS A 3 -12.54 -10.00 -12.75
N ILE A 4 -11.93 -9.09 -13.47
CA ILE A 4 -12.20 -8.89 -14.89
C ILE A 4 -10.95 -9.35 -15.64
N PHE A 5 -11.13 -10.34 -16.51
CA PHE A 5 -10.08 -10.86 -17.36
C PHE A 5 -10.28 -10.32 -18.78
N PHE A 6 -9.20 -9.85 -19.37
CA PHE A 6 -9.21 -9.44 -20.77
C PHE A 6 -7.94 -9.92 -21.47
N ARG A 7 -8.07 -10.24 -22.73
CA ARG A 7 -6.97 -10.70 -23.56
C ARG A 7 -6.19 -9.51 -24.08
N LEU A 8 -4.86 -9.55 -23.96
CA LEU A 8 -3.96 -8.58 -24.53
C LEU A 8 -3.47 -9.05 -25.91
N GLU A 9 -3.21 -8.11 -26.82
CA GLU A 9 -2.52 -8.40 -28.09
C GLU A 9 -1.05 -8.72 -27.86
N TYR A 10 -0.42 -7.99 -26.94
CA TYR A 10 0.99 -8.15 -26.61
C TYR A 10 1.20 -8.10 -25.09
N ALA A 11 1.60 -9.22 -24.51
CA ALA A 11 1.70 -9.36 -23.04
C ALA A 11 2.73 -8.42 -22.39
N PRO A 12 3.90 -8.10 -22.98
CA PRO A 12 4.85 -7.14 -22.40
C PRO A 12 4.28 -5.73 -22.19
N ASP A 13 3.20 -5.36 -22.86
CA ASP A 13 2.56 -4.05 -22.68
C ASP A 13 1.68 -3.98 -21.44
N LEU A 14 1.46 -5.09 -20.73
CA LEU A 14 0.58 -5.15 -19.56
C LEU A 14 0.87 -4.06 -18.52
N PRO A 15 2.11 -3.81 -18.07
CA PRO A 15 2.38 -2.76 -17.09
C PRO A 15 1.98 -1.37 -17.58
N HIS A 16 2.21 -1.09 -18.86
CA HIS A 16 1.85 0.18 -19.50
C HIS A 16 0.33 0.35 -19.59
N ILE A 17 -0.37 -0.68 -20.04
CA ILE A 17 -1.83 -0.69 -20.17
C ILE A 17 -2.49 -0.49 -18.79
N LEU A 18 -2.04 -1.21 -17.76
CA LEU A 18 -2.58 -1.08 -16.41
C LEU A 18 -2.36 0.33 -15.85
N ARG A 19 -1.20 0.94 -16.11
CA ARG A 19 -0.92 2.32 -15.72
C ARG A 19 -1.89 3.30 -16.39
N ILE A 20 -2.08 3.22 -17.70
CA ILE A 20 -3.04 4.07 -18.41
C ILE A 20 -4.47 3.86 -17.87
N MET A 21 -4.87 2.62 -17.62
CA MET A 21 -6.18 2.33 -17.03
C MET A 21 -6.34 2.92 -15.64
N HIS A 22 -5.30 2.82 -14.80
CA HIS A 22 -5.26 3.45 -13.47
C HIS A 22 -5.40 4.98 -13.56
N GLU A 23 -4.66 5.62 -14.45
CA GLU A 23 -4.71 7.06 -14.70
C GLU A 23 -6.09 7.50 -15.19
N ARG A 24 -6.71 6.74 -16.09
CA ARG A 24 -8.10 6.96 -16.53
C ARG A 24 -9.12 6.83 -15.39
N CYS A 25 -8.88 5.90 -14.45
CA CYS A 25 -9.72 5.81 -13.26
C CYS A 25 -9.62 7.08 -12.41
N TRP A 26 -8.43 7.69 -12.30
CA TRP A 26 -8.28 8.98 -11.61
C TRP A 26 -9.05 10.10 -12.31
N LEU A 27 -8.92 10.23 -13.62
CA LEU A 27 -9.68 11.22 -14.42
C LEU A 27 -11.19 10.98 -14.34
N GLY A 28 -11.61 9.73 -14.29
CA GLY A 28 -13.02 9.34 -14.15
C GLY A 28 -13.58 9.40 -12.72
N GLY A 29 -12.83 9.94 -11.75
CA GLY A 29 -13.26 10.07 -10.35
C GLY A 29 -13.32 8.73 -9.58
N LEU A 30 -12.73 7.67 -10.10
CA LEU A 30 -12.65 6.35 -9.46
C LEU A 30 -11.32 6.14 -8.71
N GLY A 31 -10.37 7.07 -8.86
CA GLY A 31 -9.14 7.11 -8.09
C GLY A 31 -9.38 7.68 -6.70
N TYR A 32 -8.71 7.13 -5.70
CA TYR A 32 -8.81 7.60 -4.32
C TYR A 32 -7.53 7.36 -3.54
N LEU A 33 -7.38 8.04 -2.43
CA LEU A 33 -6.29 7.84 -1.49
C LEU A 33 -6.76 7.08 -0.26
N MET A 34 -5.93 6.15 0.19
CA MET A 34 -6.15 5.38 1.40
C MET A 34 -4.97 5.57 2.35
N LEU A 35 -5.25 5.66 3.64
CA LEU A 35 -4.20 5.67 4.66
C LEU A 35 -3.91 4.26 5.15
N SER A 36 -2.63 3.90 5.17
CA SER A 36 -2.18 2.71 5.87
C SER A 36 -2.23 2.93 7.39
N LYS A 37 -2.08 1.85 8.17
CA LYS A 37 -1.96 1.94 9.63
C LYS A 37 -0.79 2.80 10.10
N SER A 38 0.29 2.87 9.31
CA SER A 38 1.47 3.69 9.59
C SER A 38 1.32 5.15 9.14
N GLY A 39 0.20 5.53 8.54
CA GLY A 39 -0.04 6.86 8.01
C GLY A 39 0.52 7.09 6.61
N SER A 40 1.04 6.07 5.93
CA SER A 40 1.46 6.20 4.54
C SER A 40 0.25 6.38 3.63
N ILE A 41 0.34 7.33 2.71
CA ILE A 41 -0.70 7.59 1.71
C ILE A 41 -0.53 6.60 0.56
N LEU A 42 -1.56 5.84 0.28
CA LEU A 42 -1.60 4.83 -0.77
C LEU A 42 -2.58 5.27 -1.86
N GLU A 43 -2.09 5.41 -3.08
CA GLU A 43 -2.93 5.64 -4.25
C GLU A 43 -3.65 4.35 -4.62
N ARG A 44 -4.94 4.45 -4.86
CA ARG A 44 -5.81 3.34 -5.18
C ARG A 44 -6.74 3.69 -6.34
N SER A 45 -7.11 2.67 -7.08
CA SER A 45 -8.18 2.67 -8.07
C SER A 45 -8.74 1.25 -8.18
N PRO A 46 -9.80 1.02 -8.96
CA PRO A 46 -10.24 -0.33 -9.32
C PRO A 46 -9.16 -1.19 -10.00
N ILE A 47 -8.12 -0.54 -10.55
CA ILE A 47 -7.02 -1.22 -11.23
C ILE A 47 -5.89 -1.49 -10.23
N ASP A 48 -5.53 -2.76 -10.05
CA ASP A 48 -4.37 -3.17 -9.27
C ASP A 48 -3.13 -3.22 -10.16
N LEU A 49 -2.23 -2.25 -9.99
CA LEU A 49 -0.99 -2.16 -10.78
C LEU A 49 -0.01 -3.32 -10.51
N VAL A 50 -0.15 -3.98 -9.37
CA VAL A 50 0.79 -5.01 -8.93
C VAL A 50 0.57 -6.34 -9.65
N VAL A 51 -0.61 -6.54 -10.25
CA VAL A 51 -0.92 -7.79 -11.01
C VAL A 51 -0.10 -7.94 -12.30
N SER A 52 0.66 -6.92 -12.70
CA SER A 52 1.56 -7.02 -13.85
C SER A 52 2.83 -7.85 -13.58
N GLY A 53 3.13 -8.16 -12.31
CA GLY A 53 4.28 -8.99 -11.96
C GLY A 53 4.03 -10.46 -12.27
N ALA A 54 4.97 -11.10 -12.99
CA ALA A 54 4.86 -12.51 -13.38
C ALA A 54 4.81 -13.48 -12.17
N GLU A 55 5.35 -13.06 -11.02
CA GLU A 55 5.34 -13.81 -9.77
C GLU A 55 4.02 -13.72 -9.00
N ARG A 56 3.06 -12.93 -9.46
CA ARG A 56 1.77 -12.79 -8.81
C ARG A 56 0.86 -13.99 -9.08
N LEU A 57 0.54 -14.70 -8.03
CA LEU A 57 -0.45 -15.75 -8.07
C LEU A 57 -1.84 -15.17 -7.88
N ILE A 58 -2.75 -15.50 -8.79
CA ILE A 58 -4.18 -15.20 -8.66
C ILE A 58 -4.83 -16.43 -8.02
N PHE A 59 -5.33 -16.27 -6.79
CA PHE A 59 -6.06 -17.33 -6.12
C PHE A 59 -7.53 -17.25 -6.51
N GLU A 60 -7.99 -18.22 -7.27
CA GLU A 60 -9.40 -18.35 -7.67
C GLU A 60 -10.22 -19.25 -6.74
N ALA A 61 -9.75 -19.46 -5.51
CA ALA A 61 -10.49 -20.23 -4.54
C ALA A 61 -11.85 -19.59 -4.24
N PRO A 62 -12.93 -20.37 -4.13
CA PRO A 62 -14.23 -19.81 -3.76
C PRO A 62 -14.13 -19.15 -2.39
N PRO A 63 -14.62 -17.92 -2.24
CA PRO A 63 -14.53 -17.21 -0.98
C PRO A 63 -15.36 -17.91 0.11
N LYS A 64 -14.83 -17.97 1.32
CA LYS A 64 -15.60 -18.37 2.49
C LYS A 64 -16.59 -17.26 2.82
N ILE A 65 -17.88 -17.54 2.68
CA ILE A 65 -18.94 -16.57 2.91
C ILE A 65 -19.45 -16.73 4.35
N ILE A 66 -19.46 -15.63 5.09
CA ILE A 66 -20.01 -15.57 6.44
C ILE A 66 -21.37 -14.90 6.37
N LEU A 67 -22.38 -15.54 6.92
CA LEU A 67 -23.72 -14.96 7.01
C LEU A 67 -23.69 -13.59 7.70
N PRO A 68 -24.49 -12.58 7.25
CA PRO A 68 -25.62 -12.71 6.31
C PRO A 68 -25.26 -12.51 4.81
N LEU A 69 -23.99 -12.48 4.47
CA LEU A 69 -23.55 -12.26 3.09
C LEU A 69 -23.98 -13.42 2.19
N LYS A 70 -24.39 -13.10 0.98
CA LYS A 70 -24.75 -14.08 -0.04
C LYS A 70 -23.79 -13.97 -1.23
N ARG A 71 -23.41 -15.12 -1.79
CA ARG A 71 -22.61 -15.14 -3.01
C ARG A 71 -23.54 -14.86 -4.20
N VAL A 72 -23.28 -13.76 -4.87
CA VAL A 72 -23.84 -13.52 -6.21
C VAL A 72 -22.83 -14.08 -7.20
N ARG A 73 -23.22 -15.07 -7.99
CA ARG A 73 -22.39 -15.50 -9.12
C ARG A 73 -22.42 -14.38 -10.16
N PRO A 74 -21.26 -13.86 -10.59
CA PRO A 74 -21.25 -13.03 -11.76
C PRO A 74 -21.75 -13.90 -12.91
N SER A 75 -22.78 -13.41 -13.61
CA SER A 75 -23.22 -14.01 -14.84
C SER A 75 -22.18 -13.67 -15.91
N ASP A 76 -21.79 -14.66 -16.62
CA ASP A 76 -21.39 -14.66 -18.01
C ASP A 76 -20.07 -14.01 -18.42
N TRP A 77 -19.27 -14.85 -19.05
CA TRP A 77 -18.15 -14.45 -19.87
C TRP A 77 -18.67 -13.65 -21.06
N ILE A 78 -18.36 -12.36 -21.14
CA ILE A 78 -18.56 -11.59 -22.35
C ILE A 78 -17.34 -11.86 -23.25
N ASN A 79 -17.45 -12.85 -24.11
CA ASN A 79 -16.41 -13.11 -25.10
C ASN A 79 -16.69 -12.29 -26.37
N SER A 80 -16.07 -11.11 -26.48
CA SER A 80 -16.15 -10.30 -27.69
C SER A 80 -15.25 -10.80 -28.83
N GLY A 81 -14.39 -11.78 -28.56
CA GLY A 81 -13.37 -12.27 -29.50
C GLY A 81 -12.25 -11.26 -29.78
N LYS A 82 -12.29 -10.08 -29.17
CA LYS A 82 -11.31 -9.01 -29.37
C LYS A 82 -10.26 -9.02 -28.26
N SER A 83 -9.03 -8.65 -28.63
CA SER A 83 -7.95 -8.39 -27.69
C SER A 83 -7.85 -6.90 -27.41
N LEU A 84 -7.37 -6.55 -26.23
CA LEU A 84 -7.03 -5.18 -25.90
C LEU A 84 -5.65 -4.88 -26.47
N GLY A 85 -5.59 -3.96 -27.42
CA GLY A 85 -4.34 -3.41 -27.95
C GLY A 85 -3.83 -2.24 -27.14
N SER A 86 -3.05 -1.37 -27.77
CA SER A 86 -2.55 -0.14 -27.13
C SER A 86 -3.69 0.78 -26.74
N LEU A 87 -3.58 1.39 -25.55
CA LEU A 87 -4.48 2.43 -25.10
C LEU A 87 -3.84 3.81 -25.33
N PRO A 88 -4.62 4.82 -25.81
CA PRO A 88 -4.12 6.18 -25.88
C PRO A 88 -3.72 6.67 -24.49
N CYS A 89 -2.56 7.32 -24.39
CA CYS A 89 -2.11 7.96 -23.16
C CYS A 89 -3.09 9.04 -22.71
N VAL A 90 -3.13 9.30 -21.43
CA VAL A 90 -3.87 10.40 -20.82
C VAL A 90 -2.95 11.58 -20.57
N ASP A 91 -3.53 12.74 -20.30
CA ASP A 91 -2.75 13.89 -19.86
C ASP A 91 -2.23 13.65 -18.42
N ALA A 92 -0.93 13.38 -18.34
CA ALA A 92 -0.27 13.10 -17.07
C ALA A 92 -0.30 14.31 -16.11
N GLU A 93 -0.30 15.53 -16.64
CA GLU A 93 -0.34 16.76 -15.84
C GLU A 93 -1.70 16.89 -15.14
N GLU A 94 -2.78 16.61 -15.85
CA GLU A 94 -4.13 16.63 -15.27
C GLU A 94 -4.30 15.55 -14.18
N VAL A 95 -3.80 14.35 -14.42
CA VAL A 95 -3.79 13.27 -13.41
C VAL A 95 -3.02 13.67 -12.16
N GLU A 96 -1.82 14.24 -12.31
CA GLU A 96 -1.01 14.67 -11.16
C GLU A 96 -1.63 15.86 -10.40
N LYS A 97 -2.32 16.77 -11.07
CA LYS A 97 -3.11 17.83 -10.41
C LYS A 97 -4.19 17.24 -9.50
N LEU A 98 -4.95 16.25 -9.99
CA LEU A 98 -5.98 15.57 -9.19
C LEU A 98 -5.37 14.84 -7.98
N LYS A 99 -4.30 14.08 -8.20
CA LYS A 99 -3.60 13.37 -7.12
C LYS A 99 -3.02 14.33 -6.09
N HIS A 100 -2.43 15.44 -6.54
CA HIS A 100 -1.87 16.46 -5.65
C HIS A 100 -2.96 17.11 -4.78
N ALA A 101 -4.09 17.46 -5.36
CA ALA A 101 -5.23 18.00 -4.62
C ALA A 101 -5.71 17.02 -3.54
N ALA A 102 -5.91 15.75 -3.91
CA ALA A 102 -6.31 14.70 -2.97
C ALA A 102 -5.26 14.46 -1.87
N ARG A 103 -3.95 14.45 -2.21
CA ARG A 103 -2.86 14.34 -1.21
C ARG A 103 -2.85 15.51 -0.23
N THR A 104 -3.12 16.72 -0.70
CA THR A 104 -3.17 17.92 0.14
C THR A 104 -4.30 17.82 1.16
N GLU A 105 -5.46 17.35 0.74
CA GLU A 105 -6.63 17.16 1.61
C GLU A 105 -6.38 16.10 2.70
N ILE A 106 -5.78 14.95 2.34
CA ILE A 106 -5.57 13.83 3.28
C ILE A 106 -4.34 14.01 4.19
N LYS A 107 -3.41 14.91 3.86
CA LYS A 107 -2.15 15.13 4.58
C LYS A 107 -2.27 15.33 6.10
N PRO A 108 -3.24 16.12 6.62
CA PRO A 108 -3.42 16.26 8.08
C PRO A 108 -3.81 14.94 8.75
N ALA A 109 -4.69 14.15 8.13
CA ALA A 109 -5.08 12.84 8.62
C ALA A 109 -3.92 11.85 8.61
N ALA A 110 -3.09 11.88 7.56
CA ALA A 110 -1.88 11.08 7.45
C ALA A 110 -0.89 11.39 8.56
N ALA A 111 -0.64 12.67 8.84
CA ALA A 111 0.25 13.10 9.93
C ALA A 111 -0.25 12.61 11.30
N LYS A 112 -1.56 12.72 11.55
CA LYS A 112 -2.18 12.22 12.78
C LYS A 112 -2.03 10.69 12.91
N ALA A 113 -2.28 9.94 11.85
CA ALA A 113 -2.14 8.49 11.83
C ALA A 113 -0.68 8.07 12.07
N THR A 114 0.28 8.73 11.43
CA THR A 114 1.71 8.48 11.64
C THR A 114 2.12 8.71 13.09
N LYS A 115 1.66 9.79 13.71
CA LYS A 115 1.94 10.08 15.12
C LYS A 115 1.37 9.00 16.03
N GLN A 116 0.11 8.62 15.85
CA GLN A 116 -0.54 7.58 16.64
C GLN A 116 0.16 6.23 16.48
N TYR A 117 0.50 5.86 15.25
CA TYR A 117 1.23 4.62 14.98
C TYR A 117 2.59 4.62 15.67
N THR A 118 3.34 5.71 15.57
CA THR A 118 4.66 5.85 16.23
C THR A 118 4.53 5.69 17.74
N GLU A 119 3.57 6.34 18.37
CA GLU A 119 3.34 6.24 19.82
C GLU A 119 3.00 4.80 20.23
N THR A 120 2.09 4.15 19.51
CA THR A 120 1.72 2.74 19.76
C THR A 120 2.93 1.80 19.62
N GLN A 121 3.77 1.99 18.61
CA GLN A 121 4.96 1.16 18.42
C GLN A 121 6.00 1.40 19.52
N VAL A 122 6.20 2.64 19.92
CA VAL A 122 7.11 2.98 21.05
C VAL A 122 6.63 2.34 22.35
N GLU A 123 5.34 2.42 22.66
CA GLU A 123 4.75 1.76 23.84
C GLU A 123 4.94 0.23 23.79
N ARG A 124 4.74 -0.37 22.62
CA ARG A 124 4.98 -1.80 22.43
C ARG A 124 6.42 -2.19 22.67
N ILE A 125 7.37 -1.42 22.14
CA ILE A 125 8.81 -1.64 22.37
C ILE A 125 9.13 -1.52 23.87
N GLN A 126 8.64 -0.48 24.56
CA GLN A 126 8.82 -0.31 25.98
C GLN A 126 8.32 -1.51 26.79
N ALA A 127 7.12 -2.00 26.48
CA ALA A 127 6.53 -3.15 27.16
C ALA A 127 7.36 -4.43 26.95
N GLN A 128 7.94 -4.62 25.77
CA GLN A 128 8.74 -5.80 25.44
C GLN A 128 10.16 -5.74 26.01
N THR A 129 10.78 -4.57 25.95
CA THR A 129 12.22 -4.45 26.24
C THR A 129 12.53 -3.78 27.59
N LYS A 130 11.50 -3.21 28.26
CA LYS A 130 11.63 -2.48 29.54
C LYS A 130 12.61 -1.29 29.48
N VAL A 131 12.85 -0.75 28.31
CA VAL A 131 13.70 0.43 28.11
C VAL A 131 12.93 1.74 28.36
N SER A 132 13.66 2.85 28.51
CA SER A 132 13.04 4.17 28.61
C SER A 132 12.28 4.55 27.34
N LYS A 133 11.32 5.47 27.44
CA LYS A 133 10.55 5.95 26.25
C LYS A 133 11.46 6.56 25.17
N THR A 134 12.53 7.23 25.58
CA THR A 134 13.53 7.82 24.68
C THR A 134 14.28 6.75 23.92
N ALA A 135 14.77 5.71 24.61
CA ALA A 135 15.44 4.57 24.00
C ALA A 135 14.50 3.81 23.05
N ALA A 136 13.23 3.57 23.45
CA ALA A 136 12.24 2.93 22.59
C ALA A 136 11.98 3.72 21.30
N ARG A 137 11.94 5.06 21.35
CA ARG A 137 11.83 5.92 20.15
C ARG A 137 13.04 5.80 19.25
N ARG A 138 14.23 5.71 19.81
CA ARG A 138 15.48 5.53 19.05
C ARG A 138 15.46 4.18 18.31
N ILE A 139 15.12 3.09 19.03
CA ILE A 139 14.97 1.75 18.45
C ILE A 139 13.95 1.76 17.32
N PHE A 140 12.79 2.36 17.53
CA PHE A 140 11.75 2.47 16.48
C PHE A 140 12.27 3.20 15.24
N LYS A 141 12.94 4.35 15.44
CA LYS A 141 13.50 5.15 14.34
C LYS A 141 14.54 4.37 13.53
N GLN A 142 15.43 3.62 14.21
CA GLN A 142 16.43 2.78 13.54
C GLN A 142 15.77 1.67 12.72
N ARG A 143 14.80 0.94 13.28
CA ARG A 143 14.04 -0.08 12.53
C ARG A 143 13.36 0.49 11.28
N MET A 144 12.82 1.69 11.38
CA MET A 144 12.16 2.35 10.23
C MET A 144 13.15 2.85 9.18
N SER A 145 14.39 3.17 9.57
CA SER A 145 15.44 3.62 8.62
C SER A 145 16.16 2.46 7.92
N GLY A 146 15.87 1.20 8.30
CA GLY A 146 16.57 0.03 7.78
C GLY A 146 18.05 -0.05 8.15
N LYS A 147 18.51 0.79 9.11
CA LYS A 147 19.88 0.73 9.62
C LYS A 147 19.95 -0.27 10.75
N GLU A 148 20.94 -1.14 10.71
CA GLU A 148 21.31 -1.99 11.82
C GLU A 148 21.86 -1.15 12.99
N PHE A 149 21.77 -1.67 14.21
CA PHE A 149 22.41 -1.03 15.35
C PHE A 149 23.93 -1.08 15.15
N SER A 150 24.59 0.05 15.33
CA SER A 150 26.05 0.10 15.34
C SER A 150 26.57 -0.18 16.76
N ASP A 151 27.83 -0.63 16.84
CA ASP A 151 28.51 -0.91 18.14
C ASP A 151 28.60 0.33 19.05
N ASP A 152 28.46 1.53 18.45
CA ASP A 152 28.45 2.80 19.19
C ASP A 152 27.07 3.16 19.77
N ASP A 153 26.04 2.34 19.52
CA ASP A 153 24.69 2.59 20.01
C ASP A 153 24.58 2.20 21.49
N VAL A 154 24.43 3.21 22.34
CA VAL A 154 24.21 3.04 23.78
C VAL A 154 22.71 2.95 24.07
N LEU A 155 22.29 1.86 24.70
CA LEU A 155 20.92 1.63 25.14
C LEU A 155 20.80 1.75 26.65
N GLU A 156 20.07 2.77 27.11
CA GLU A 156 19.72 2.90 28.52
C GLU A 156 18.43 2.09 28.80
N THR A 157 18.54 1.20 29.77
CA THR A 157 17.41 0.37 30.24
C THR A 157 17.23 0.58 31.76
N SER A 158 16.10 0.10 32.29
CA SER A 158 15.85 0.07 33.72
C SER A 158 16.86 -0.84 34.51
N ARG A 159 17.66 -1.64 33.82
CA ARG A 159 18.69 -2.53 34.38
C ARG A 159 20.12 -2.03 34.18
N GLY A 160 20.28 -0.86 33.57
CA GLY A 160 21.58 -0.25 33.27
C GLY A 160 21.73 0.15 31.81
N THR A 161 22.91 0.66 31.50
CA THR A 161 23.33 1.07 30.16
C THR A 161 24.08 -0.11 29.54
N PHE A 162 23.67 -0.45 28.29
CA PHE A 162 24.33 -1.46 27.47
C PHE A 162 24.94 -0.77 26.26
N GLU A 163 26.22 -0.95 26.06
CA GLU A 163 26.93 -0.59 24.83
C GLU A 163 26.75 -1.74 23.84
N GLY A 164 26.76 -1.43 22.53
CA GLY A 164 26.57 -2.43 21.46
C GLY A 164 27.58 -3.57 21.64
N ILE A 165 27.06 -4.78 21.70
CA ILE A 165 27.88 -6.00 21.71
C ILE A 165 27.93 -6.45 20.27
N GLY A 166 29.10 -6.31 19.63
CA GLY A 166 29.42 -6.80 18.32
C GLY A 166 29.34 -8.32 18.20
#